data_36c8cb64629e3b40824f562d9acb91c0
#
_entry.id   36c8cb64629e3b40824f562d9acb91c0
#
_cell.length_a   1.000
_cell.length_b   1.000
_cell.length_c   1.000
_cell.angle_alpha   90.00
_cell.angle_beta   90.00
_cell.angle_gamma   90.00
#
_symmetry.space_group_name_H-M   'P 1'
#
loop_
_entity.id
_entity.type
_entity.pdbx_description
1 polymer ?
#
loop_
_entity_poly.entity_id
_entity_poly.type
_entity_poly.pdbx_seq_one_letter_code
_entity_poly.pdbx_strand_id
1 'polypeptide(L)'
;VSSPAFPHEFSELGGLRFMGQRFILDGYVHQLACYPNVPTRFMVSGLDIMYALGSERAGELLEDEFKEYDKLKEKLDYAREYIRNMSIDEWRSTLYNGWLYTLIPLLQPIGEGYPSYMQTKAWLDKSLNTALSSWAQLRHDTILYAKQPYAGLTAVPPEAKHVGYVEPYPEVYLRLRNLALATINGLSSMDLLSDGWRERLEDLADLLDKLAVISIKELENRELTEEEEAVIKYFGGRIERILAYE
;
A
#
# COMPACT_ATOMS: atom_id res chain seq x y z
N VAL A 1 -20.62 -6.34 -4.23
CA VAL A 1 -20.55 -5.27 -5.23
C VAL A 1 -21.90 -5.18 -5.87
N SER A 2 -22.73 -4.22 -5.44
CA SER A 2 -23.95 -3.90 -6.16
C SER A 2 -23.56 -3.29 -7.50
N SER A 3 -23.99 -3.92 -8.59
CA SER A 3 -23.77 -3.36 -9.91
C SER A 3 -24.41 -1.96 -9.99
N PRO A 4 -23.69 -0.93 -10.44
CA PRO A 4 -24.23 0.42 -10.59
C PRO A 4 -25.24 0.57 -11.74
N ALA A 5 -25.54 -0.54 -12.43
CA ALA A 5 -26.38 -0.51 -13.64
C ALA A 5 -27.89 -0.31 -13.39
N PHE A 6 -28.35 -0.28 -12.16
CA PHE A 6 -29.77 -0.12 -11.85
C PHE A 6 -29.98 0.95 -10.77
N PRO A 7 -30.43 2.15 -11.19
CA PRO A 7 -30.80 3.22 -10.27
C PRO A 7 -32.20 2.96 -9.74
N HIS A 8 -32.35 1.94 -8.93
CA HIS A 8 -33.55 1.82 -8.12
C HIS A 8 -33.21 2.24 -6.72
N GLU A 9 -34.11 2.99 -6.12
CA GLU A 9 -34.10 3.28 -4.70
C GLU A 9 -33.57 2.06 -3.95
N PHE A 10 -32.53 2.28 -3.17
CA PHE A 10 -31.95 1.23 -2.34
C PHE A 10 -33.10 0.71 -1.49
N SER A 11 -33.70 -0.40 -1.90
CA SER A 11 -34.64 -1.08 -1.04
C SER A 11 -33.87 -1.44 0.23
N GLU A 12 -34.40 -1.11 1.38
CA GLU A 12 -33.87 -1.48 2.71
C GLU A 12 -33.91 -3.01 2.92
N LEU A 13 -33.72 -3.78 1.87
CA LEU A 13 -33.60 -5.22 1.95
C LEU A 13 -32.30 -5.57 2.64
N GLY A 14 -32.42 -5.85 3.93
CA GLY A 14 -31.38 -6.48 4.70
C GLY A 14 -30.97 -7.80 4.06
N GLY A 15 -29.89 -7.76 3.26
CA GLY A 15 -29.31 -8.95 2.65
C GLY A 15 -28.39 -9.65 3.63
N LEU A 16 -28.61 -10.94 3.88
CA LEU A 16 -27.63 -11.80 4.56
C LEU A 16 -26.54 -12.16 3.56
N ARG A 17 -25.29 -11.79 3.84
CA ARG A 17 -24.11 -12.29 3.13
C ARG A 17 -23.33 -13.23 4.03
N PHE A 18 -23.21 -14.48 3.61
CA PHE A 18 -22.31 -15.42 4.27
C PHE A 18 -20.87 -15.06 3.92
N MET A 19 -20.05 -14.70 4.93
CA MET A 19 -18.65 -14.27 4.77
C MET A 19 -18.43 -13.11 3.77
N GLY A 20 -19.44 -12.31 3.49
CA GLY A 20 -19.32 -11.14 2.62
C GLY A 20 -18.65 -10.00 3.34
N GLN A 21 -17.64 -9.39 2.70
CA GLN A 21 -17.05 -8.15 3.20
C GLN A 21 -18.09 -7.02 3.08
N ARG A 22 -18.48 -6.44 4.22
CA ARG A 22 -19.53 -5.41 4.26
C ARG A 22 -19.04 -4.05 3.78
N PHE A 23 -17.79 -3.74 4.08
CA PHE A 23 -17.19 -2.43 3.81
C PHE A 23 -15.72 -2.63 3.44
N ILE A 24 -15.31 -2.03 2.33
CA ILE A 24 -13.93 -1.89 1.91
C ILE A 24 -13.72 -0.42 1.60
N LEU A 25 -12.71 0.19 2.22
CA LEU A 25 -12.48 1.64 2.15
C LEU A 25 -12.35 2.14 0.71
N ASP A 26 -11.53 1.50 -0.10
CA ASP A 26 -11.33 1.85 -1.51
C ASP A 26 -12.58 1.56 -2.37
N GLY A 27 -13.34 0.52 -2.05
CA GLY A 27 -14.64 0.26 -2.66
C GLY A 27 -15.64 1.39 -2.39
N TYR A 28 -15.62 1.95 -1.18
CA TYR A 28 -16.43 3.11 -0.82
C TYR A 28 -16.01 4.37 -1.59
N VAL A 29 -14.70 4.63 -1.69
CA VAL A 29 -14.19 5.75 -2.51
C VAL A 29 -14.66 5.62 -3.96
N HIS A 30 -14.53 4.43 -4.56
CA HIS A 30 -15.01 4.18 -5.92
C HIS A 30 -16.53 4.36 -6.07
N GLN A 31 -17.32 3.96 -5.06
CA GLN A 31 -18.75 4.19 -5.05
C GLN A 31 -19.09 5.68 -5.06
N LEU A 32 -18.36 6.49 -4.29
CA LEU A 32 -18.52 7.94 -4.28
C LEU A 32 -18.11 8.58 -5.62
N ALA A 33 -17.08 8.04 -6.27
CA ALA A 33 -16.50 8.59 -7.50
C ALA A 33 -17.22 8.18 -8.80
N CYS A 34 -18.28 7.37 -8.75
CA CYS A 34 -18.99 6.91 -9.94
C CYS A 34 -20.49 7.16 -9.85
N TYR A 35 -21.19 6.88 -10.97
CA TYR A 35 -22.65 6.93 -11.03
C TYR A 35 -23.28 6.04 -9.94
N PRO A 36 -24.33 6.46 -9.25
CA PRO A 36 -25.11 7.68 -9.46
C PRO A 36 -24.58 8.93 -8.72
N ASN A 37 -23.54 8.82 -7.89
CA ASN A 37 -23.02 9.95 -7.12
C ASN A 37 -22.33 11.00 -7.99
N VAL A 38 -21.66 10.55 -9.05
CA VAL A 38 -21.07 11.38 -10.09
C VAL A 38 -21.79 11.09 -11.40
N PRO A 39 -22.64 12.00 -11.90
CA PRO A 39 -23.39 11.81 -13.15
C PRO A 39 -22.46 11.49 -14.31
N THR A 40 -22.88 10.56 -15.17
CA THR A 40 -22.17 10.17 -16.41
C THR A 40 -20.81 9.49 -16.25
N ARG A 41 -20.23 9.42 -15.05
CA ARG A 41 -18.98 8.71 -14.79
C ARG A 41 -19.24 7.26 -14.40
N PHE A 42 -19.03 6.32 -15.32
CA PHE A 42 -19.27 4.90 -15.12
C PHE A 42 -18.00 4.10 -14.83
N MET A 43 -16.82 4.69 -15.06
CA MET A 43 -15.53 4.07 -14.80
C MET A 43 -14.80 4.82 -13.69
N VAL A 44 -14.14 4.07 -12.84
CA VAL A 44 -13.30 4.57 -11.75
C VAL A 44 -11.84 4.26 -12.02
N SER A 45 -10.94 5.00 -11.40
CA SER A 45 -9.50 4.80 -11.58
C SER A 45 -8.78 4.57 -10.24
N GLY A 46 -7.58 4.03 -10.30
CA GLY A 46 -6.71 3.94 -9.11
C GLY A 46 -6.29 5.31 -8.58
N LEU A 47 -6.29 6.34 -9.44
CA LEU A 47 -6.00 7.71 -9.02
C LEU A 47 -7.04 8.27 -8.04
N ASP A 48 -8.30 7.83 -8.15
CA ASP A 48 -9.36 8.20 -7.20
C ASP A 48 -8.97 7.79 -5.78
N ILE A 49 -8.44 6.57 -5.64
CA ILE A 49 -7.99 6.03 -4.36
C ILE A 49 -6.76 6.78 -3.85
N MET A 50 -5.77 6.99 -4.72
CA MET A 50 -4.54 7.68 -4.34
C MET A 50 -4.80 9.13 -3.93
N TYR A 51 -5.74 9.81 -4.61
CA TYR A 51 -6.18 11.15 -4.23
C TYR A 51 -6.87 11.14 -2.86
N ALA A 52 -7.79 10.21 -2.65
CA ALA A 52 -8.48 10.07 -1.36
C ALA A 52 -7.52 9.73 -0.22
N LEU A 53 -6.47 8.92 -0.47
CA LEU A 53 -5.39 8.62 0.48
C LEU A 53 -4.43 9.80 0.73
N GLY A 54 -4.59 10.92 0.02
CA GLY A 54 -3.89 12.17 0.30
C GLY A 54 -2.86 12.60 -0.75
N SER A 55 -2.77 11.95 -1.91
CA SER A 55 -1.84 12.34 -2.97
C SER A 55 -2.28 13.62 -3.69
N GLU A 56 -1.51 14.70 -3.54
CA GLU A 56 -1.69 15.90 -4.35
C GLU A 56 -1.37 15.62 -5.83
N ARG A 57 -0.36 14.77 -6.06
CA ARG A 57 0.03 14.40 -7.43
C ARG A 57 -1.07 13.66 -8.18
N ALA A 58 -1.82 12.79 -7.51
CA ALA A 58 -3.00 12.16 -8.11
C ALA A 58 -4.08 13.20 -8.46
N GLY A 59 -4.25 14.22 -7.61
CA GLY A 59 -5.17 15.34 -7.90
C GLY A 59 -4.79 16.13 -9.14
N GLU A 60 -3.49 16.42 -9.33
CA GLU A 60 -3.01 17.07 -10.55
C GLU A 60 -3.30 16.22 -11.81
N LEU A 61 -3.15 14.90 -11.71
CA LEU A 61 -3.42 13.97 -12.82
C LEU A 61 -4.92 13.79 -13.10
N LEU A 62 -5.78 14.04 -12.12
CA LEU A 62 -7.25 14.00 -12.25
C LEU A 62 -7.84 15.35 -12.67
N GLU A 63 -7.04 16.39 -12.89
CA GLU A 63 -7.54 17.75 -13.13
C GLU A 63 -8.50 17.83 -14.33
N ASP A 64 -8.23 17.10 -15.40
CA ASP A 64 -9.10 17.10 -16.58
C ASP A 64 -10.42 16.35 -16.32
N GLU A 65 -10.37 15.24 -15.56
CA GLU A 65 -11.58 14.54 -15.11
C GLU A 65 -12.42 15.40 -14.15
N PHE A 66 -11.78 16.19 -13.28
CA PHE A 66 -12.49 17.14 -12.40
C PHE A 66 -13.24 18.23 -13.19
N LYS A 67 -12.75 18.60 -14.38
CA LYS A 67 -13.45 19.54 -15.28
C LYS A 67 -14.55 18.86 -16.07
N GLU A 68 -14.35 17.59 -16.45
CA GLU A 68 -15.28 16.80 -17.26
C GLU A 68 -16.48 16.32 -16.46
N TYR A 69 -16.25 15.83 -15.24
CA TYR A 69 -17.30 15.22 -14.42
C TYR A 69 -17.71 16.12 -13.26
N ASP A 70 -18.92 16.68 -13.40
CA ASP A 70 -19.52 17.47 -12.31
C ASP A 70 -19.61 16.64 -11.01
N LYS A 71 -19.32 17.27 -9.86
CA LYS A 71 -19.28 16.67 -8.52
C LYS A 71 -18.15 15.68 -8.25
N LEU A 72 -17.33 15.24 -9.22
CA LEU A 72 -16.25 14.28 -8.96
C LEU A 72 -15.31 14.79 -7.87
N LYS A 73 -14.83 16.03 -8.03
CA LYS A 73 -13.93 16.64 -7.06
C LYS A 73 -14.56 16.72 -5.66
N GLU A 74 -15.81 17.19 -5.57
CA GLU A 74 -16.57 17.27 -4.30
C GLU A 74 -16.62 15.90 -3.58
N LYS A 75 -16.94 14.84 -4.33
CA LYS A 75 -17.06 13.49 -3.79
C LYS A 75 -15.73 12.91 -3.35
N LEU A 76 -14.67 13.16 -4.10
CA LEU A 76 -13.33 12.72 -3.73
C LEU A 76 -12.74 13.56 -2.57
N ASP A 77 -13.01 14.85 -2.49
CA ASP A 77 -12.65 15.69 -1.34
C ASP A 77 -13.36 15.21 -0.07
N TYR A 78 -14.63 14.82 -0.16
CA TYR A 78 -15.35 14.21 0.95
C TYR A 78 -14.71 12.89 1.39
N ALA A 79 -14.35 12.02 0.44
CA ALA A 79 -13.68 10.76 0.75
C ALA A 79 -12.31 11.00 1.41
N ARG A 80 -11.56 11.97 0.92
CA ARG A 80 -10.26 12.36 1.46
C ARG A 80 -10.38 12.88 2.89
N GLU A 81 -11.40 13.71 3.17
CA GLU A 81 -11.66 14.20 4.52
C GLU A 81 -12.06 13.06 5.46
N TYR A 82 -12.91 12.14 5.02
CA TYR A 82 -13.27 10.94 5.77
C TYR A 82 -12.03 10.13 6.15
N ILE A 83 -11.16 9.85 5.18
CA ILE A 83 -9.92 9.08 5.37
C ILE A 83 -8.96 9.80 6.30
N ARG A 84 -8.81 11.11 6.18
CA ARG A 84 -7.95 11.93 7.03
C ARG A 84 -8.37 11.90 8.50
N ASN A 85 -9.66 11.77 8.75
CA ASN A 85 -10.23 11.75 10.10
C ASN A 85 -10.27 10.34 10.73
N MET A 86 -9.86 9.30 9.99
CA MET A 86 -9.80 7.94 10.52
C MET A 86 -8.80 7.84 11.68
N SER A 87 -9.25 7.25 12.77
CA SER A 87 -8.41 6.94 13.92
C SER A 87 -7.42 5.81 13.62
N ILE A 88 -6.36 5.72 14.43
CA ILE A 88 -5.39 4.62 14.32
C ILE A 88 -6.05 3.25 14.54
N ASP A 89 -7.09 3.16 15.35
CA ASP A 89 -7.82 1.92 15.61
C ASP A 89 -8.63 1.49 14.38
N GLU A 90 -9.23 2.42 13.64
CA GLU A 90 -9.90 2.14 12.39
C GLU A 90 -8.92 1.65 11.31
N TRP A 91 -7.73 2.23 11.24
CA TRP A 91 -6.66 1.75 10.36
C TRP A 91 -6.17 0.34 10.72
N ARG A 92 -6.17 -0.01 12.00
CA ARG A 92 -5.75 -1.32 12.51
C ARG A 92 -6.87 -2.36 12.58
N SER A 93 -8.11 -1.98 12.27
CA SER A 93 -9.27 -2.86 12.37
C SER A 93 -9.20 -4.08 11.46
N THR A 94 -8.51 -3.99 10.32
CA THR A 94 -8.27 -5.08 9.38
C THR A 94 -6.86 -4.99 8.78
N LEU A 95 -6.31 -6.13 8.34
CA LEU A 95 -5.03 -6.14 7.61
C LEU A 95 -5.12 -5.36 6.29
N TYR A 96 -6.30 -5.35 5.67
CA TYR A 96 -6.55 -4.59 4.45
C TYR A 96 -6.40 -3.07 4.66
N ASN A 97 -7.06 -2.53 5.68
CA ASN A 97 -6.92 -1.12 6.05
C ASN A 97 -5.48 -0.81 6.47
N GLY A 98 -4.86 -1.69 7.26
CA GLY A 98 -3.45 -1.57 7.64
C GLY A 98 -2.52 -1.48 6.44
N TRP A 99 -2.78 -2.26 5.38
CA TRP A 99 -2.01 -2.18 4.14
C TRP A 99 -2.19 -0.83 3.45
N LEU A 100 -3.43 -0.37 3.26
CA LEU A 100 -3.70 0.96 2.69
C LEU A 100 -3.00 2.07 3.49
N TYR A 101 -2.98 1.95 4.82
CA TYR A 101 -2.28 2.88 5.70
C TYR A 101 -0.77 2.93 5.44
N THR A 102 -0.14 1.82 5.03
CA THR A 102 1.29 1.79 4.69
C THR A 102 1.63 2.58 3.44
N LEU A 103 0.66 2.81 2.54
CA LEU A 103 0.87 3.53 1.29
C LEU A 103 0.87 5.06 1.46
N ILE A 104 0.26 5.57 2.54
CA ILE A 104 0.10 7.02 2.74
C ILE A 104 1.43 7.78 2.70
N PRO A 105 2.52 7.34 3.37
CA PRO A 105 3.79 8.07 3.32
C PRO A 105 4.41 8.15 1.93
N LEU A 106 4.13 7.19 1.03
CA LEU A 106 4.58 7.23 -0.36
C LEU A 106 3.88 8.32 -1.19
N LEU A 107 2.71 8.77 -0.74
CA LEU A 107 1.86 9.72 -1.45
C LEU A 107 2.09 11.17 -1.02
N GLN A 108 2.89 11.39 0.03
CA GLN A 108 3.16 12.71 0.55
C GLN A 108 4.35 13.36 -0.17
N PRO A 109 4.31 14.68 -0.39
CA PRO A 109 5.47 15.41 -0.89
C PRO A 109 6.62 15.32 0.12
N ILE A 110 7.82 15.14 -0.39
CA ILE A 110 9.04 15.04 0.40
C ILE A 110 9.71 16.40 0.44
N GLY A 111 10.00 16.90 1.65
CA GLY A 111 10.56 18.22 1.91
C GLY A 111 12.06 18.21 2.22
N GLU A 112 12.51 19.28 2.89
CA GLU A 112 13.88 19.44 3.35
C GLU A 112 14.32 18.28 4.27
N GLY A 113 15.61 17.94 4.22
CA GLY A 113 16.19 16.83 4.96
C GLY A 113 16.28 15.52 4.14
N TYR A 114 15.59 15.45 3.01
CA TYR A 114 15.69 14.33 2.09
C TYR A 114 16.58 14.65 0.88
N PRO A 115 17.14 13.63 0.20
CA PRO A 115 17.93 13.84 -1.02
C PRO A 115 17.17 14.67 -2.06
N SER A 116 17.87 15.55 -2.76
CA SER A 116 17.27 16.52 -3.69
C SER A 116 16.47 15.85 -4.82
N TYR A 117 16.89 14.66 -5.28
CA TYR A 117 16.17 13.91 -6.31
C TYR A 117 14.79 13.45 -5.84
N MET A 118 14.60 13.19 -4.53
CA MET A 118 13.31 12.82 -3.94
C MET A 118 12.33 13.99 -3.84
N GLN A 119 12.82 15.21 -3.88
CA GLN A 119 11.99 16.42 -3.83
C GLN A 119 11.45 16.83 -5.21
N THR A 120 11.65 15.98 -6.24
CA THR A 120 11.24 16.25 -7.61
C THR A 120 9.85 15.66 -7.93
N LYS A 121 9.18 16.26 -8.91
CA LYS A 121 7.91 15.73 -9.45
C LYS A 121 8.06 14.31 -10.01
N ALA A 122 9.20 14.01 -10.63
CA ALA A 122 9.48 12.67 -11.14
C ALA A 122 9.54 11.62 -10.02
N TRP A 123 10.02 12.00 -8.84
CA TRP A 123 10.01 11.11 -7.69
C TRP A 123 8.59 10.90 -7.15
N LEU A 124 7.76 11.95 -7.12
CA LEU A 124 6.34 11.82 -6.76
C LEU A 124 5.61 10.87 -7.72
N ASP A 125 5.89 10.95 -9.03
CA ASP A 125 5.33 10.03 -10.02
C ASP A 125 5.79 8.59 -9.78
N LYS A 126 7.06 8.37 -9.47
CA LYS A 126 7.60 7.05 -9.12
C LYS A 126 6.93 6.49 -7.87
N SER A 127 6.82 7.28 -6.81
CA SER A 127 6.20 6.87 -5.54
C SER A 127 4.70 6.60 -5.70
N LEU A 128 4.00 7.43 -6.48
CA LEU A 128 2.60 7.20 -6.83
C LEU A 128 2.42 5.88 -7.60
N ASN A 129 3.27 5.58 -8.58
CA ASN A 129 3.25 4.30 -9.29
C ASN A 129 3.52 3.12 -8.36
N THR A 130 4.42 3.26 -7.40
CA THR A 130 4.69 2.23 -6.39
C THR A 130 3.45 1.97 -5.54
N ALA A 131 2.79 3.02 -5.06
CA ALA A 131 1.56 2.90 -4.27
C ALA A 131 0.40 2.29 -5.08
N LEU A 132 0.22 2.71 -6.34
CA LEU A 132 -0.77 2.14 -7.26
C LEU A 132 -0.54 0.66 -7.52
N SER A 133 0.70 0.25 -7.76
CA SER A 133 1.05 -1.15 -8.01
C SER A 133 0.81 -2.00 -6.77
N SER A 134 1.18 -1.52 -5.59
CA SER A 134 0.94 -2.21 -4.32
C SER A 134 -0.56 -2.34 -4.03
N TRP A 135 -1.35 -1.27 -4.26
CA TRP A 135 -2.80 -1.33 -4.13
C TRP A 135 -3.44 -2.31 -5.12
N ALA A 136 -3.00 -2.29 -6.38
CA ALA A 136 -3.50 -3.22 -7.40
C ALA A 136 -3.22 -4.68 -7.02
N GLN A 137 -2.03 -4.97 -6.50
CA GLN A 137 -1.66 -6.29 -6.01
C GLN A 137 -2.53 -6.69 -4.81
N LEU A 138 -2.74 -5.82 -3.83
CA LEU A 138 -3.62 -6.06 -2.70
C LEU A 138 -5.05 -6.43 -3.17
N ARG A 139 -5.57 -5.70 -4.15
CA ARG A 139 -6.89 -5.96 -4.75
C ARG A 139 -6.93 -7.32 -5.44
N HIS A 140 -5.91 -7.63 -6.23
CA HIS A 140 -5.79 -8.91 -6.91
C HIS A 140 -5.80 -10.07 -5.91
N ASP A 141 -4.99 -10.00 -4.87
CA ASP A 141 -4.81 -11.10 -3.91
C ASP A 141 -6.03 -11.29 -3.00
N THR A 142 -6.81 -10.23 -2.75
CA THR A 142 -7.98 -10.29 -1.87
C THR A 142 -9.31 -10.55 -2.60
N ILE A 143 -9.40 -10.26 -3.89
CA ILE A 143 -10.63 -10.44 -4.68
C ILE A 143 -10.60 -11.75 -5.46
N LEU A 144 -9.45 -12.12 -5.99
CA LEU A 144 -9.27 -13.30 -6.81
C LEU A 144 -8.01 -14.05 -6.39
N TYR A 145 -8.19 -15.19 -5.74
CA TYR A 145 -7.08 -16.11 -5.52
C TYR A 145 -6.74 -16.78 -6.84
N ALA A 146 -5.73 -16.25 -7.53
CA ALA A 146 -5.14 -16.90 -8.70
C ALA A 146 -3.72 -17.33 -8.33
N LYS A 147 -3.35 -18.57 -8.72
CA LYS A 147 -1.98 -19.05 -8.54
C LYS A 147 -1.03 -18.13 -9.31
N GLN A 148 -0.16 -17.42 -8.59
CA GLN A 148 0.82 -16.56 -9.23
C GLN A 148 1.81 -17.38 -10.04
N PRO A 149 2.18 -16.95 -11.26
CA PRO A 149 3.24 -17.60 -12.02
C PRO A 149 4.57 -17.41 -11.30
N TYR A 150 5.19 -18.47 -10.86
CA TYR A 150 6.54 -18.45 -10.29
C TYR A 150 7.54 -18.35 -11.43
N ALA A 151 8.22 -17.23 -11.56
CA ALA A 151 9.37 -17.08 -12.43
C ALA A 151 10.65 -17.34 -11.61
N GLY A 152 11.20 -18.51 -11.73
CA GLY A 152 12.51 -18.83 -11.17
C GLY A 152 13.60 -18.02 -11.85
N LEU A 153 14.26 -17.13 -11.12
CA LEU A 153 15.46 -16.43 -11.58
C LEU A 153 16.63 -17.39 -11.55
N THR A 154 17.15 -17.78 -12.72
CA THR A 154 18.30 -18.69 -12.87
C THR A 154 19.63 -17.97 -13.09
N ALA A 155 19.70 -16.66 -12.92
CA ALA A 155 20.92 -15.91 -13.10
C ALA A 155 21.48 -15.46 -11.75
N VAL A 156 22.68 -15.91 -11.40
CA VAL A 156 23.50 -15.35 -10.33
C VAL A 156 24.10 -14.05 -10.88
N PRO A 157 23.77 -12.88 -10.33
CA PRO A 157 24.39 -11.63 -10.77
C PRO A 157 25.90 -11.66 -10.44
N PRO A 158 26.78 -11.08 -11.29
CA PRO A 158 28.19 -10.92 -10.94
C PRO A 158 28.30 -10.06 -9.68
N GLU A 159 29.32 -10.35 -8.84
CA GLU A 159 29.61 -9.58 -7.62
C GLU A 159 29.74 -8.09 -7.95
N ALA A 160 28.74 -7.31 -7.60
CA ALA A 160 28.79 -5.87 -7.75
C ALA A 160 29.60 -5.28 -6.59
N LYS A 161 30.63 -4.51 -6.93
CA LYS A 161 31.44 -3.72 -5.97
C LYS A 161 30.72 -2.46 -5.47
N HIS A 162 29.43 -2.30 -5.78
CA HIS A 162 28.70 -1.11 -5.41
C HIS A 162 27.91 -1.39 -4.14
N VAL A 163 28.15 -0.58 -3.12
CA VAL A 163 27.27 -0.47 -1.96
C VAL A 163 25.96 0.12 -2.47
N GLY A 164 24.87 -0.62 -2.35
CA GLY A 164 23.54 -0.11 -2.63
C GLY A 164 23.13 0.92 -1.57
N TYR A 165 21.95 1.51 -1.74
CA TYR A 165 21.32 2.31 -0.70
C TYR A 165 19.88 1.88 -0.53
N VAL A 166 19.27 2.20 0.62
CA VAL A 166 17.86 1.98 0.91
C VAL A 166 17.09 3.26 0.58
N GLU A 167 15.99 3.16 -0.16
CA GLU A 167 15.12 4.33 -0.36
C GLU A 167 14.65 4.86 1.01
N PRO A 168 14.92 6.12 1.37
CA PRO A 168 14.72 6.59 2.73
C PRO A 168 13.24 6.91 3.04
N TYR A 169 12.46 5.86 3.18
CA TYR A 169 11.08 5.88 3.67
C TYR A 169 10.93 5.12 5.00
N PRO A 170 11.56 5.56 6.09
CA PRO A 170 11.56 4.83 7.36
C PRO A 170 10.15 4.53 7.86
N GLU A 171 9.20 5.45 7.66
CA GLU A 171 7.82 5.26 8.09
C GLU A 171 7.11 4.14 7.33
N VAL A 172 7.39 3.96 6.03
CA VAL A 172 6.85 2.84 5.24
C VAL A 172 7.32 1.51 5.81
N TYR A 173 8.63 1.38 6.08
CA TYR A 173 9.20 0.15 6.64
C TYR A 173 8.63 -0.16 8.02
N LEU A 174 8.50 0.84 8.90
CA LEU A 174 7.92 0.66 10.23
C LEU A 174 6.44 0.27 10.18
N ARG A 175 5.66 0.84 9.27
CA ARG A 175 4.25 0.48 9.09
C ARG A 175 4.11 -0.95 8.56
N LEU A 176 4.92 -1.36 7.57
CA LEU A 176 4.96 -2.74 7.06
C LEU A 176 5.40 -3.73 8.15
N ARG A 177 6.44 -3.40 8.95
CA ARG A 177 6.83 -4.20 10.10
C ARG A 177 5.68 -4.41 11.07
N ASN A 178 4.98 -3.33 11.42
CA ASN A 178 3.85 -3.41 12.34
C ASN A 178 2.70 -4.25 11.76
N LEU A 179 2.49 -4.22 10.44
CA LEU A 179 1.52 -5.08 9.77
C LEU A 179 1.91 -6.56 9.86
N ALA A 180 3.19 -6.90 9.65
CA ALA A 180 3.71 -8.26 9.82
C ALA A 180 3.51 -8.75 11.25
N LEU A 181 3.86 -7.93 12.26
CA LEU A 181 3.65 -8.27 13.68
C LEU A 181 2.16 -8.41 14.03
N ALA A 182 1.29 -7.57 13.49
CA ALA A 182 -0.16 -7.70 13.68
C ALA A 182 -0.69 -9.01 13.07
N THR A 183 -0.15 -9.43 11.93
CA THR A 183 -0.48 -10.71 11.30
C THR A 183 -0.07 -11.88 12.18
N ILE A 184 1.16 -11.87 12.71
CA ILE A 184 1.65 -12.88 13.66
C ILE A 184 0.72 -12.97 14.87
N ASN A 185 0.43 -11.84 15.50
CA ASN A 185 -0.38 -11.81 16.72
C ASN A 185 -1.82 -12.27 16.46
N GLY A 186 -2.44 -11.80 15.36
CA GLY A 186 -3.80 -12.15 14.98
C GLY A 186 -3.94 -13.65 14.71
N LEU A 187 -3.09 -14.20 13.85
CA LEU A 187 -3.13 -15.64 13.51
C LEU A 187 -2.76 -16.54 14.69
N SER A 188 -1.79 -16.11 15.52
CA SER A 188 -1.42 -16.85 16.73
C SER A 188 -2.55 -16.91 17.75
N SER A 189 -3.30 -15.80 17.92
CA SER A 189 -4.43 -15.77 18.86
C SER A 189 -5.57 -16.72 18.46
N MET A 190 -5.61 -17.10 17.18
CA MET A 190 -6.61 -18.02 16.62
C MET A 190 -6.05 -19.45 16.45
N ASP A 191 -4.80 -19.70 16.85
CA ASP A 191 -4.09 -20.97 16.63
C ASP A 191 -4.01 -21.39 15.15
N LEU A 192 -3.87 -20.40 14.27
CA LEU A 192 -3.82 -20.59 12.81
C LEU A 192 -2.43 -20.39 12.21
N LEU A 193 -1.43 -19.97 13.01
CA LEU A 193 -0.08 -19.69 12.55
C LEU A 193 0.83 -20.90 12.76
N SER A 194 1.22 -21.54 11.65
CA SER A 194 2.25 -22.61 11.72
C SER A 194 3.65 -22.02 12.00
N ASP A 195 4.55 -22.84 12.53
CA ASP A 195 5.91 -22.44 12.89
C ASP A 195 6.68 -21.87 11.68
N GLY A 196 6.58 -22.51 10.51
CA GLY A 196 7.23 -22.03 9.29
C GLY A 196 6.74 -20.65 8.83
N TRP A 197 5.45 -20.38 8.93
CA TRP A 197 4.92 -19.04 8.62
C TRP A 197 5.29 -18.01 9.68
N ARG A 198 5.36 -18.41 10.94
CA ARG A 198 5.83 -17.56 12.04
C ARG A 198 7.27 -17.10 11.77
N GLU A 199 8.17 -18.02 11.51
CA GLU A 199 9.58 -17.73 11.24
C GLU A 199 9.76 -16.76 10.08
N ARG A 200 9.02 -16.95 8.98
CA ARG A 200 9.06 -16.07 7.81
C ARG A 200 8.55 -14.66 8.10
N LEU A 201 7.45 -14.54 8.83
CA LEU A 201 6.90 -13.23 9.19
C LEU A 201 7.79 -12.50 10.21
N GLU A 202 8.44 -13.22 11.12
CA GLU A 202 9.43 -12.67 12.05
C GLU A 202 10.68 -12.20 11.29
N ASP A 203 11.18 -12.99 10.33
CA ASP A 203 12.31 -12.59 9.48
C ASP A 203 11.99 -11.38 8.60
N LEU A 204 10.76 -11.30 8.08
CA LEU A 204 10.26 -10.12 7.37
C LEU A 204 10.20 -8.89 8.29
N ALA A 205 9.68 -9.04 9.49
CA ALA A 205 9.59 -7.94 10.45
C ALA A 205 10.99 -7.44 10.88
N ASP A 206 11.95 -8.33 11.10
CA ASP A 206 13.34 -7.98 11.40
C ASP A 206 14.03 -7.28 10.22
N LEU A 207 13.82 -7.77 9.00
CA LEU A 207 14.32 -7.11 7.79
C LEU A 207 13.79 -5.68 7.66
N LEU A 208 12.48 -5.48 7.82
CA LEU A 208 11.84 -4.17 7.73
C LEU A 208 12.32 -3.20 8.81
N ASP A 209 12.58 -3.70 10.03
CA ASP A 209 13.15 -2.89 11.11
C ASP A 209 14.57 -2.42 10.75
N LYS A 210 15.41 -3.31 10.23
CA LYS A 210 16.76 -2.96 9.74
C LYS A 210 16.73 -1.94 8.61
N LEU A 211 15.82 -2.10 7.64
CA LEU A 211 15.66 -1.12 6.54
C LEU A 211 15.23 0.24 7.07
N ALA A 212 14.36 0.28 8.08
CA ALA A 212 13.98 1.56 8.71
C ALA A 212 15.17 2.23 9.39
N VAL A 213 15.99 1.49 10.14
CA VAL A 213 17.20 2.00 10.80
C VAL A 213 18.22 2.51 9.77
N ILE A 214 18.49 1.72 8.73
CA ILE A 214 19.40 2.10 7.65
C ILE A 214 18.93 3.39 6.99
N SER A 215 17.66 3.47 6.61
CA SER A 215 17.10 4.66 5.95
C SER A 215 17.17 5.92 6.83
N ILE A 216 17.02 5.80 8.15
CA ILE A 216 17.21 6.92 9.08
C ILE A 216 18.69 7.35 9.08
N LYS A 217 19.64 6.41 9.15
CA LYS A 217 21.07 6.73 9.13
C LYS A 217 21.48 7.42 7.83
N GLU A 218 20.95 6.96 6.69
CA GLU A 218 21.21 7.60 5.39
C GLU A 218 20.67 9.03 5.35
N LEU A 219 19.48 9.30 5.90
CA LEU A 219 18.94 10.66 6.01
C LEU A 219 19.78 11.55 6.94
N GLU A 220 20.34 10.99 8.00
CA GLU A 220 21.21 11.69 8.95
C GLU A 220 22.67 11.75 8.48
N ASN A 221 22.98 11.23 7.30
CA ASN A 221 24.34 11.13 6.73
C ASN A 221 25.32 10.44 7.69
N ARG A 222 24.87 9.38 8.36
CA ARG A 222 25.67 8.54 9.26
C ARG A 222 26.18 7.32 8.51
N GLU A 223 27.39 6.89 8.84
CA GLU A 223 27.99 5.67 8.30
C GLU A 223 27.19 4.42 8.73
N LEU A 224 27.06 3.48 7.80
CA LEU A 224 26.47 2.18 8.05
C LEU A 224 27.53 1.26 8.68
N THR A 225 27.06 0.32 9.48
CA THR A 225 27.91 -0.76 9.99
C THR A 225 28.08 -1.85 8.92
N GLU A 226 29.10 -2.68 9.04
CA GLU A 226 29.31 -3.82 8.13
C GLU A 226 28.10 -4.76 8.08
N GLU A 227 27.37 -4.92 9.21
CA GLU A 227 26.15 -5.71 9.28
C GLU A 227 25.01 -5.07 8.47
N GLU A 228 24.87 -3.74 8.54
CA GLU A 228 23.85 -2.99 7.79
C GLU A 228 24.17 -2.99 6.28
N GLU A 229 25.42 -2.84 5.90
CA GLU A 229 25.85 -2.99 4.50
C GLU A 229 25.57 -4.41 3.97
N ALA A 230 25.77 -5.44 4.80
CA ALA A 230 25.45 -6.81 4.44
C ALA A 230 23.93 -7.02 4.24
N VAL A 231 23.06 -6.32 5.00
CA VAL A 231 21.61 -6.34 4.77
C VAL A 231 21.28 -5.83 3.38
N ILE A 232 21.88 -4.72 2.92
CA ILE A 232 21.66 -4.17 1.58
C ILE A 232 22.20 -5.14 0.52
N LYS A 233 23.42 -5.61 0.69
CA LYS A 233 24.10 -6.50 -0.26
C LYS A 233 23.33 -7.81 -0.50
N TYR A 234 22.80 -8.39 0.54
CA TYR A 234 22.13 -9.71 0.50
C TYR A 234 20.60 -9.62 0.56
N PHE A 235 20.03 -8.42 0.37
CA PHE A 235 18.59 -8.16 0.42
C PHE A 235 17.79 -9.11 -0.47
N GLY A 236 18.18 -9.26 -1.74
CA GLY A 236 17.46 -10.11 -2.71
C GLY A 236 17.37 -11.58 -2.24
N GLY A 237 18.50 -12.17 -1.81
CA GLY A 237 18.50 -13.54 -1.32
C GLY A 237 17.71 -13.72 -0.01
N ARG A 238 17.61 -12.66 0.81
CA ARG A 238 16.79 -12.71 2.02
C ARG A 238 15.30 -12.68 1.70
N ILE A 239 14.87 -11.81 0.78
CA ILE A 239 13.48 -11.79 0.30
C ILE A 239 13.11 -13.11 -0.38
N GLU A 240 13.99 -13.67 -1.20
CA GLU A 240 13.76 -14.96 -1.85
C GLU A 240 13.50 -16.06 -0.82
N ARG A 241 14.28 -16.13 0.26
CA ARG A 241 14.09 -17.10 1.36
C ARG A 241 12.76 -16.91 2.08
N ILE A 242 12.34 -15.66 2.34
CA ILE A 242 11.05 -15.35 2.96
C ILE A 242 9.89 -15.82 2.07
N LEU A 243 10.02 -15.68 0.74
CA LEU A 243 8.98 -16.02 -0.23
C LEU A 243 9.01 -17.48 -0.69
N ALA A 244 10.15 -18.18 -0.54
CA ALA A 244 10.28 -19.55 -1.01
C ALA A 244 9.25 -20.48 -0.34
N TYR A 245 8.44 -21.14 -1.16
CA TYR A 245 7.62 -22.26 -0.75
C TYR A 245 8.46 -23.54 -0.83
N GLU A 246 8.62 -24.23 0.27
CA GLU A 246 8.95 -25.65 0.28
C GLU A 246 7.68 -26.48 0.17
#